data_88f86f944a78ee13708da21b7a05443e
#
_entry.id   88f86f944a78ee13708da21b7a05443e
#
_cell.length_a   1.000
_cell.length_b   1.000
_cell.length_c   1.000
_cell.angle_alpha   90.00
_cell.angle_beta   90.00
_cell.angle_gamma   90.00
#
_symmetry.space_group_name_H-M   'P 1'
#
loop_
_entity.id
_entity.type
_entity.pdbx_description
1 polymer ?
#
loop_
_entity_poly.entity_id
_entity_poly.type
_entity_poly.pdbx_seq_one_letter_code
_entity_poly.pdbx_strand_id
1 'polypeptide(L)'
;NVTVDYAFQDINDIPGELPKGRTKPWGTGQAVLAAKDVLTTPFVVINADDYYGKEGFCEVHDYLVKGGQSCMAGFVLKNTLSDNGGVTRGICKMDEHNDLTEVVETSNIVKTVDGAEADGVKLDTESLVSMNMWGLRPEFLETLEEGFAEFFEKVVPGNPMKAEFLIPTFIGELLAEDKMSVKVLRTNDTWYGMTYKEDVAV
;
A
#
# COMPACT_ATOMS: atom_id res chain seq x y z
N ASN A 1 -13.77 -8.05 -22.40
CA ASN A 1 -12.47 -8.72 -22.54
C ASN A 1 -11.46 -7.95 -21.72
N VAL A 2 -10.68 -8.63 -20.91
CA VAL A 2 -9.58 -8.06 -20.13
C VAL A 2 -8.28 -8.57 -20.76
N THR A 3 -7.34 -7.67 -21.02
CA THR A 3 -5.97 -8.03 -21.40
C THR A 3 -5.19 -8.33 -20.13
N VAL A 4 -4.41 -9.40 -20.12
CA VAL A 4 -3.56 -9.80 -18.99
C VAL A 4 -2.13 -9.89 -19.49
N ASP A 5 -1.25 -9.16 -18.82
CA ASP A 5 0.19 -9.20 -19.04
C ASP A 5 0.90 -9.59 -17.74
N TYR A 6 2.12 -10.12 -17.85
CA TYR A 6 2.92 -10.56 -16.73
C TYR A 6 4.25 -9.82 -16.71
N ALA A 7 4.56 -9.16 -15.60
CA ALA A 7 5.87 -8.62 -15.31
C ALA A 7 6.49 -9.42 -14.16
N PHE A 8 7.74 -9.84 -14.32
CA PHE A 8 8.42 -10.68 -13.35
C PHE A 8 9.41 -9.85 -12.54
N GLN A 9 9.27 -9.87 -11.23
CA GLN A 9 10.23 -9.28 -10.33
C GLN A 9 11.52 -10.10 -10.33
N ASP A 10 12.61 -9.55 -10.87
CA ASP A 10 13.93 -10.16 -10.84
C ASP A 10 14.77 -9.57 -9.71
N ILE A 11 15.32 -10.42 -8.85
CA ILE A 11 16.20 -10.03 -7.75
C ILE A 11 17.51 -9.36 -8.24
N ASN A 12 17.89 -9.59 -9.50
CA ASN A 12 19.08 -9.02 -10.13
C ASN A 12 18.79 -7.69 -10.86
N ASP A 13 17.54 -7.30 -11.00
CA ASP A 13 17.17 -5.99 -11.58
C ASP A 13 17.35 -4.89 -10.52
N ILE A 14 18.59 -4.46 -10.33
CA ILE A 14 19.06 -3.58 -9.26
C ILE A 14 20.16 -2.64 -9.76
N PRO A 15 20.29 -1.46 -9.15
CA PRO A 15 21.30 -0.46 -9.56
C PRO A 15 22.73 -0.77 -9.04
N GLY A 16 23.02 -1.97 -8.59
CA GLY A 16 24.31 -2.35 -8.01
C GLY A 16 24.55 -3.85 -8.05
N GLU A 17 25.34 -4.35 -7.11
CA GLU A 17 25.66 -5.78 -7.01
C GLU A 17 24.71 -6.50 -6.03
N LEU A 18 24.25 -7.68 -6.40
CA LEU A 18 23.42 -8.51 -5.53
C LEU A 18 24.23 -8.95 -4.29
N PRO A 19 23.79 -8.64 -3.06
CA PRO A 19 24.44 -9.09 -1.85
C PRO A 19 24.56 -10.62 -1.82
N LYS A 20 25.76 -11.11 -1.54
CA LYS A 20 26.06 -12.55 -1.55
C LYS A 20 25.14 -13.33 -0.60
N GLY A 21 24.39 -14.26 -1.14
CA GLY A 21 23.48 -15.12 -0.38
C GLY A 21 22.08 -14.55 -0.18
N ARG A 22 21.78 -13.36 -0.71
CA ARG A 22 20.40 -12.83 -0.68
C ARG A 22 19.52 -13.64 -1.63
N THR A 23 18.36 -14.07 -1.11
CA THR A 23 17.30 -14.74 -1.87
C THR A 23 15.97 -14.03 -1.74
N LYS A 24 15.87 -13.04 -0.82
CA LYS A 24 14.64 -12.28 -0.57
C LYS A 24 14.44 -11.24 -1.67
N PRO A 25 13.23 -11.14 -2.28
CA PRO A 25 12.87 -10.06 -3.19
C PRO A 25 13.03 -8.67 -2.54
N TRP A 26 13.03 -7.63 -3.36
CA TRP A 26 13.31 -6.26 -2.90
C TRP A 26 12.09 -5.49 -2.40
N GLY A 27 10.92 -6.12 -2.36
CA GLY A 27 9.68 -5.51 -1.87
C GLY A 27 8.76 -5.02 -2.99
N THR A 28 7.62 -4.44 -2.58
CA THR A 28 6.52 -4.06 -3.48
C THR A 28 6.88 -2.91 -4.43
N GLY A 29 7.78 -2.02 -4.04
CA GLY A 29 8.26 -0.94 -4.92
C GLY A 29 9.00 -1.48 -6.14
N GLN A 30 9.93 -2.42 -5.95
CA GLN A 30 10.64 -3.04 -7.07
C GLN A 30 9.70 -3.93 -7.91
N ALA A 31 8.68 -4.55 -7.31
CA ALA A 31 7.67 -5.30 -8.06
C ALA A 31 6.87 -4.40 -9.02
N VAL A 32 6.53 -3.18 -8.61
CA VAL A 32 5.86 -2.19 -9.48
C VAL A 32 6.82 -1.70 -10.58
N LEU A 33 8.09 -1.46 -10.25
CA LEU A 33 9.12 -1.10 -11.25
C LEU A 33 9.30 -2.16 -12.33
N ALA A 34 9.18 -3.44 -12.00
CA ALA A 34 9.25 -4.53 -12.98
C ALA A 34 8.17 -4.42 -14.07
N ALA A 35 7.07 -3.70 -13.81
CA ALA A 35 5.98 -3.47 -14.75
C ALA A 35 6.06 -2.09 -15.45
N LYS A 36 7.13 -1.31 -15.25
CA LYS A 36 7.22 0.09 -15.74
C LYS A 36 6.97 0.24 -17.23
N ASP A 37 7.44 -0.68 -18.04
CA ASP A 37 7.35 -0.60 -19.51
C ASP A 37 5.91 -0.81 -20.03
N VAL A 38 5.02 -1.38 -19.23
CA VAL A 38 3.60 -1.62 -19.57
C VAL A 38 2.65 -0.65 -18.87
N LEU A 39 3.09 0.05 -17.83
CA LEU A 39 2.29 1.01 -17.07
C LEU A 39 2.33 2.42 -17.71
N THR A 40 1.73 2.55 -18.88
CA THR A 40 1.74 3.80 -19.67
C THR A 40 0.53 4.71 -19.46
N THR A 41 -0.43 4.28 -18.66
CA THR A 41 -1.64 5.03 -18.29
C THR A 41 -1.79 5.03 -16.77
N PRO A 42 -2.66 5.87 -16.17
CA PRO A 42 -2.96 5.78 -14.75
C PRO A 42 -3.34 4.35 -14.35
N PHE A 43 -2.84 3.89 -13.22
CA PHE A 43 -2.96 2.50 -12.77
C PHE A 43 -3.26 2.39 -11.28
N VAL A 44 -3.71 1.23 -10.88
CA VAL A 44 -3.96 0.90 -9.47
C VAL A 44 -3.01 -0.22 -9.04
N VAL A 45 -2.36 -0.03 -7.91
CA VAL A 45 -1.56 -1.08 -7.24
C VAL A 45 -2.41 -1.70 -6.14
N ILE A 46 -2.48 -3.03 -6.13
CA ILE A 46 -3.17 -3.83 -5.10
C ILE A 46 -2.34 -5.08 -4.77
N ASN A 47 -2.62 -5.69 -3.63
CA ASN A 47 -2.11 -7.03 -3.34
C ASN A 47 -2.97 -8.07 -4.07
N ALA A 48 -2.34 -9.11 -4.61
CA ALA A 48 -3.03 -10.11 -5.44
C ALA A 48 -3.86 -11.13 -4.64
N ASP A 49 -3.59 -11.22 -3.34
CA ASP A 49 -4.19 -12.16 -2.39
C ASP A 49 -5.28 -11.52 -1.50
N ASP A 50 -5.61 -10.25 -1.74
CA ASP A 50 -6.62 -9.52 -1.00
C ASP A 50 -7.91 -9.31 -1.83
N TYR A 51 -9.05 -9.25 -1.14
CA TYR A 51 -10.33 -8.84 -1.73
C TYR A 51 -10.66 -7.41 -1.30
N TYR A 52 -10.87 -6.52 -2.26
CA TYR A 52 -11.06 -5.08 -2.04
C TYR A 52 -12.50 -4.58 -2.24
N GLY A 53 -13.44 -5.45 -2.60
CA GLY A 53 -14.79 -5.02 -2.96
C GLY A 53 -14.85 -4.39 -4.35
N LYS A 54 -15.75 -3.42 -4.55
CA LYS A 54 -15.99 -2.78 -5.84
C LYS A 54 -15.97 -1.25 -5.76
N GLU A 55 -16.46 -0.68 -4.67
CA GLU A 55 -16.59 0.78 -4.50
C GLU A 55 -15.23 1.45 -4.57
N GLY A 56 -14.22 0.89 -3.85
CA GLY A 56 -12.85 1.41 -3.87
C GLY A 56 -12.24 1.49 -5.26
N PHE A 57 -12.47 0.48 -6.13
CA PHE A 57 -12.03 0.52 -7.52
C PHE A 57 -12.73 1.63 -8.32
N CYS A 58 -14.03 1.82 -8.12
CA CYS A 58 -14.80 2.88 -8.79
C CYS A 58 -14.31 4.27 -8.37
N GLU A 59 -14.11 4.49 -7.08
CA GLU A 59 -13.63 5.77 -6.54
C GLU A 59 -12.23 6.12 -7.08
N VAL A 60 -11.28 5.18 -7.04
CA VAL A 60 -9.92 5.38 -7.56
C VAL A 60 -9.94 5.62 -9.07
N HIS A 61 -10.66 4.80 -9.83
CA HIS A 61 -10.82 4.96 -11.28
C HIS A 61 -11.36 6.35 -11.62
N ASP A 62 -12.49 6.74 -11.02
CA ASP A 62 -13.16 8.00 -11.32
C ASP A 62 -12.30 9.21 -10.98
N TYR A 63 -11.54 9.13 -9.88
CA TYR A 63 -10.60 10.19 -9.51
C TYR A 63 -9.49 10.34 -10.54
N LEU A 64 -8.85 9.25 -10.95
CA LEU A 64 -7.75 9.26 -11.92
C LEU A 64 -8.21 9.71 -13.32
N VAL A 65 -9.36 9.22 -13.78
CA VAL A 65 -9.92 9.60 -15.10
C VAL A 65 -10.31 11.08 -15.15
N LYS A 66 -10.75 11.68 -14.04
CA LYS A 66 -11.01 13.12 -13.93
C LYS A 66 -9.74 13.98 -13.86
N GLY A 67 -8.56 13.39 -13.98
CA GLY A 67 -7.29 14.10 -13.97
C GLY A 67 -6.66 14.22 -12.57
N GLY A 68 -7.18 13.50 -11.59
CA GLY A 68 -6.57 13.39 -10.26
C GLY A 68 -5.13 12.90 -10.32
N GLN A 69 -4.31 13.32 -9.38
CA GLN A 69 -2.90 12.93 -9.32
C GLN A 69 -2.78 11.55 -8.63
N SER A 70 -2.17 11.48 -7.47
CA SER A 70 -2.10 10.25 -6.69
C SER A 70 -3.24 10.15 -5.69
N CYS A 71 -3.74 8.95 -5.46
CA CYS A 71 -4.77 8.69 -4.46
C CYS A 71 -4.59 7.31 -3.83
N MET A 72 -5.34 7.07 -2.78
CA MET A 72 -5.50 5.74 -2.19
C MET A 72 -6.95 5.52 -1.79
N ALA A 73 -7.40 4.27 -1.79
CA ALA A 73 -8.65 3.91 -1.14
C ALA A 73 -8.44 3.82 0.37
N GLY A 74 -9.18 4.63 1.12
CA GLY A 74 -9.25 4.58 2.59
C GLY A 74 -10.43 3.72 3.02
N PHE A 75 -10.14 2.54 3.55
CA PHE A 75 -11.15 1.62 4.05
C PHE A 75 -11.57 1.99 5.47
N VAL A 76 -12.85 1.89 5.78
CA VAL A 76 -13.32 2.11 7.15
C VAL A 76 -12.79 1.00 8.05
N LEU A 77 -12.13 1.34 9.16
CA LEU A 77 -11.44 0.39 10.04
C LEU A 77 -12.32 -0.82 10.40
N LYS A 78 -13.58 -0.59 10.82
CA LYS A 78 -14.51 -1.68 11.19
C LYS A 78 -14.74 -2.71 10.08
N ASN A 79 -14.57 -2.31 8.82
CA ASN A 79 -14.77 -3.17 7.66
C ASN A 79 -13.50 -3.96 7.26
N THR A 80 -12.44 -3.87 8.07
CA THR A 80 -11.15 -4.55 7.83
C THR A 80 -10.71 -5.41 9.01
N LEU A 81 -11.53 -5.52 10.05
CA LEU A 81 -11.22 -6.30 11.24
C LEU A 81 -11.52 -7.79 11.04
N SER A 82 -10.75 -8.65 11.69
CA SER A 82 -11.02 -10.08 11.75
C SER A 82 -11.73 -10.45 13.04
N ASP A 83 -12.65 -11.41 12.98
CA ASP A 83 -13.25 -12.03 14.15
C ASP A 83 -12.33 -13.11 14.77
N ASN A 84 -11.24 -13.48 14.09
CA ASN A 84 -10.34 -14.57 14.44
C ASN A 84 -9.11 -14.11 15.24
N GLY A 85 -8.86 -12.79 15.34
CA GLY A 85 -7.74 -12.28 16.13
C GLY A 85 -7.36 -10.84 15.81
N GLY A 86 -6.28 -10.38 16.42
CA GLY A 86 -5.74 -9.05 16.23
C GLY A 86 -5.12 -8.87 14.84
N VAL A 87 -5.31 -7.69 14.26
CA VAL A 87 -4.77 -7.31 12.93
C VAL A 87 -3.88 -6.09 13.04
N THR A 88 -3.02 -5.87 12.05
CA THR A 88 -2.23 -4.64 11.91
C THR A 88 -2.80 -3.81 10.77
N ARG A 89 -3.01 -2.49 11.00
CA ARG A 89 -3.53 -1.55 9.99
C ARG A 89 -2.77 -0.24 10.00
N GLY A 90 -2.60 0.34 8.83
CA GLY A 90 -2.11 1.70 8.67
C GLY A 90 -3.24 2.71 8.82
N ILE A 91 -3.40 3.31 9.99
CA ILE A 91 -4.42 4.34 10.22
C ILE A 91 -4.00 5.62 9.51
N CYS A 92 -4.87 6.12 8.61
CA CYS A 92 -4.62 7.32 7.83
C CYS A 92 -4.91 8.57 8.66
N LYS A 93 -3.97 9.50 8.72
CA LYS A 93 -4.20 10.90 9.12
C LYS A 93 -4.33 11.74 7.86
N MET A 94 -5.27 12.66 7.86
CA MET A 94 -5.60 13.50 6.72
C MET A 94 -5.76 14.94 7.16
N ASP A 95 -5.53 15.85 6.23
CA ASP A 95 -5.85 17.26 6.41
C ASP A 95 -7.35 17.54 6.12
N GLU A 96 -7.74 18.83 6.17
CA GLU A 96 -9.11 19.30 5.92
C GLU A 96 -9.57 19.07 4.46
N HIS A 97 -8.65 18.77 3.55
CA HIS A 97 -8.92 18.50 2.14
C HIS A 97 -8.98 17.00 1.84
N ASN A 98 -8.83 16.14 2.85
CA ASN A 98 -8.66 14.69 2.75
C ASN A 98 -7.36 14.28 1.99
N ASP A 99 -6.33 15.10 2.06
CA ASP A 99 -5.01 14.71 1.60
C ASP A 99 -4.28 13.98 2.74
N LEU A 100 -3.65 12.86 2.40
CA LEU A 100 -2.95 12.01 3.35
C LEU A 100 -1.74 12.76 3.92
N THR A 101 -1.65 12.87 5.24
CA THR A 101 -0.50 13.48 5.93
C THR A 101 0.41 12.44 6.57
N GLU A 102 -0.15 11.34 7.03
CA GLU A 102 0.60 10.25 7.68
C GLU A 102 -0.18 8.95 7.64
N VAL A 103 0.54 7.83 7.58
CA VAL A 103 -0.01 6.49 7.85
C VAL A 103 0.64 5.96 9.13
N VAL A 104 -0.18 5.78 10.18
CA VAL A 104 0.29 5.27 11.47
C VAL A 104 0.03 3.77 11.54
N GLU A 105 1.09 2.97 11.42
CA GLU A 105 0.98 1.53 11.58
C GLU A 105 0.59 1.19 13.03
N THR A 106 -0.56 0.57 13.19
CA THR A 106 -1.13 0.16 14.48
C THR A 106 -1.33 -1.34 14.49
N SER A 107 -0.59 -2.01 15.36
CA SER A 107 -0.63 -3.46 15.52
C SER A 107 -1.64 -3.90 16.58
N ASN A 108 -1.97 -5.20 16.54
CA ASN A 108 -2.83 -5.84 17.53
C ASN A 108 -4.20 -5.17 17.72
N ILE A 109 -4.79 -4.69 16.62
CA ILE A 109 -6.14 -4.17 16.66
C ILE A 109 -7.13 -5.32 16.75
N VAL A 110 -7.86 -5.38 17.85
CA VAL A 110 -8.87 -6.41 18.11
C VAL A 110 -10.28 -5.80 18.06
N LYS A 111 -11.20 -6.58 17.51
CA LYS A 111 -12.63 -6.25 17.55
C LYS A 111 -13.16 -6.49 18.95
N THR A 112 -13.93 -5.53 19.47
CA THR A 112 -14.58 -5.62 20.78
C THR A 112 -16.08 -5.50 20.65
N VAL A 113 -16.84 -5.77 21.71
CA VAL A 113 -18.31 -5.60 21.73
C VAL A 113 -18.71 -4.14 21.41
N ASP A 114 -17.89 -3.19 21.85
CA ASP A 114 -18.17 -1.75 21.72
C ASP A 114 -17.35 -1.06 20.59
N GLY A 115 -16.68 -1.83 19.71
CA GLY A 115 -15.88 -1.28 18.63
C GLY A 115 -14.56 -1.99 18.37
N ALA A 116 -13.45 -1.27 18.47
CA ALA A 116 -12.10 -1.79 18.28
C ALA A 116 -11.12 -1.16 19.28
N GLU A 117 -10.09 -1.92 19.65
CA GLU A 117 -9.00 -1.44 20.50
C GLU A 117 -7.65 -2.00 20.06
N ALA A 118 -6.58 -1.28 20.38
CA ALA A 118 -5.20 -1.74 20.27
C ALA A 118 -4.49 -1.50 21.61
N ASP A 119 -3.93 -2.54 22.20
CA ASP A 119 -3.22 -2.49 23.49
C ASP A 119 -4.02 -1.77 24.60
N GLY A 120 -5.34 -1.99 24.64
CA GLY A 120 -6.27 -1.41 25.63
C GLY A 120 -6.68 0.05 25.32
N VAL A 121 -6.26 0.62 24.21
CA VAL A 121 -6.67 1.95 23.76
C VAL A 121 -7.79 1.82 22.73
N LYS A 122 -8.95 2.43 23.02
CA LYS A 122 -10.08 2.43 22.08
C LYS A 122 -9.73 3.22 20.81
N LEU A 123 -10.08 2.64 19.68
CA LEU A 123 -9.92 3.25 18.36
C LEU A 123 -11.28 3.71 17.81
N ASP A 124 -11.26 4.80 17.05
CA ASP A 124 -12.41 5.20 16.25
C ASP A 124 -12.60 4.24 15.08
N THR A 125 -13.66 3.47 15.10
CA THR A 125 -13.97 2.45 14.08
C THR A 125 -14.34 3.04 12.72
N GLU A 126 -14.62 4.35 12.66
CA GLU A 126 -14.85 5.10 11.41
C GLU A 126 -13.56 5.68 10.83
N SER A 127 -12.41 5.55 11.51
CA SER A 127 -11.12 5.92 10.96
C SER A 127 -10.87 5.20 9.64
N LEU A 128 -10.20 5.90 8.71
CA LEU A 128 -9.79 5.30 7.44
C LEU A 128 -8.43 4.62 7.60
N VAL A 129 -8.28 3.45 6.99
CA VAL A 129 -7.04 2.68 7.00
C VAL A 129 -6.57 2.36 5.59
N SER A 130 -5.26 2.29 5.42
CA SER A 130 -4.62 1.81 4.20
C SER A 130 -4.66 0.29 4.14
N MET A 131 -5.12 -0.22 2.99
CA MET A 131 -5.07 -1.64 2.64
C MET A 131 -4.23 -1.86 1.37
N ASN A 132 -3.24 -0.98 1.11
CA ASN A 132 -2.35 -1.03 -0.05
C ASN A 132 -3.07 -0.92 -1.41
N MET A 133 -4.17 -0.17 -1.47
CA MET A 133 -4.83 0.16 -2.73
C MET A 133 -4.47 1.58 -3.13
N TRP A 134 -3.51 1.71 -4.06
CA TRP A 134 -2.94 2.99 -4.49
C TRP A 134 -3.28 3.28 -5.94
N GLY A 135 -3.85 4.44 -6.21
CA GLY A 135 -4.06 4.98 -7.55
C GLY A 135 -2.92 5.91 -7.91
N LEU A 136 -2.17 5.58 -8.95
CA LEU A 136 -0.94 6.25 -9.33
C LEU A 136 -0.93 6.59 -10.83
N ARG A 137 -0.05 7.49 -11.23
CA ARG A 137 0.18 7.86 -12.62
C ARG A 137 1.54 7.38 -13.08
N PRO A 138 1.76 7.23 -14.40
CA PRO A 138 3.05 6.79 -14.94
C PRO A 138 4.25 7.64 -14.49
N GLU A 139 4.04 8.93 -14.24
CA GLU A 139 5.10 9.84 -13.79
C GLU A 139 5.67 9.44 -12.43
N PHE A 140 4.89 8.75 -11.61
CA PHE A 140 5.35 8.21 -10.32
C PHE A 140 6.45 7.15 -10.48
N LEU A 141 6.50 6.46 -11.63
CA LEU A 141 7.48 5.41 -11.88
C LEU A 141 8.92 5.96 -11.95
N GLU A 142 9.10 7.18 -12.45
CA GLU A 142 10.41 7.86 -12.46
C GLU A 142 10.86 8.15 -11.01
N THR A 143 9.97 8.70 -10.19
CA THR A 143 10.23 8.95 -8.76
C THR A 143 10.50 7.64 -8.01
N LEU A 144 9.78 6.56 -8.34
CA LEU A 144 9.96 5.25 -7.72
C LEU A 144 11.32 4.62 -8.09
N GLU A 145 11.77 4.80 -9.35
CA GLU A 145 13.07 4.30 -9.82
C GLU A 145 14.23 5.04 -9.13
N GLU A 146 14.14 6.38 -9.03
CA GLU A 146 15.10 7.19 -8.29
C GLU A 146 15.12 6.80 -6.80
N GLY A 147 13.96 6.64 -6.17
CA GLY A 147 13.84 6.20 -4.79
C GLY A 147 14.41 4.81 -4.55
N PHE A 148 14.24 3.89 -5.50
CA PHE A 148 14.83 2.55 -5.39
C PHE A 148 16.37 2.60 -5.49
N ALA A 149 16.93 3.44 -6.34
CA ALA A 149 18.38 3.63 -6.43
C ALA A 149 18.95 4.21 -5.12
N GLU A 150 18.28 5.20 -4.55
CA GLU A 150 18.65 5.79 -3.26
C GLU A 150 18.54 4.79 -2.10
N PHE A 151 17.45 4.02 -2.05
CA PHE A 151 17.28 2.92 -1.09
C PHE A 151 18.41 1.91 -1.19
N PHE A 152 18.78 1.54 -2.42
CA PHE A 152 19.84 0.56 -2.66
C PHE A 152 21.20 1.07 -2.16
N GLU A 153 21.49 2.36 -2.36
CA GLU A 153 22.73 2.98 -1.91
C GLU A 153 22.78 3.19 -0.38
N LYS A 154 21.68 3.66 0.23
CA LYS A 154 21.68 4.12 1.62
C LYS A 154 21.20 3.09 2.64
N VAL A 155 20.22 2.26 2.28
CA VAL A 155 19.56 1.33 3.21
C VAL A 155 20.11 -0.08 3.12
N VAL A 156 20.34 -0.57 1.89
CA VAL A 156 20.81 -1.95 1.66
C VAL A 156 22.12 -2.28 2.37
N PRO A 157 23.15 -1.41 2.42
CA PRO A 157 24.39 -1.73 3.13
C PRO A 157 24.21 -2.03 4.61
N GLY A 158 23.22 -1.41 5.27
CA GLY A 158 22.90 -1.63 6.68
C GLY A 158 22.12 -2.93 6.95
N ASN A 159 21.39 -3.44 5.94
CA ASN A 159 20.55 -4.64 6.09
C ASN A 159 20.47 -5.45 4.76
N PRO A 160 21.60 -5.91 4.21
CA PRO A 160 21.66 -6.43 2.85
C PRO A 160 20.80 -7.68 2.61
N MET A 161 20.49 -8.43 3.65
CA MET A 161 19.76 -9.70 3.52
C MET A 161 18.25 -9.54 3.65
N LYS A 162 17.76 -8.44 4.29
CA LYS A 162 16.35 -8.32 4.66
C LYS A 162 15.71 -7.00 4.24
N ALA A 163 16.48 -5.97 3.83
CA ALA A 163 15.94 -4.69 3.40
C ALA A 163 14.88 -4.88 2.30
N GLU A 164 13.78 -4.16 2.39
CA GLU A 164 12.68 -4.16 1.42
C GLU A 164 12.29 -2.72 1.09
N PHE A 165 12.14 -2.43 -0.19
CA PHE A 165 11.62 -1.18 -0.70
C PHE A 165 10.12 -1.31 -0.87
N LEU A 166 9.37 -0.78 0.10
CA LEU A 166 7.92 -0.92 0.19
C LEU A 166 7.21 0.35 -0.28
N ILE A 167 6.21 0.21 -1.13
CA ILE A 167 5.39 1.34 -1.63
C ILE A 167 4.86 2.24 -0.50
N PRO A 168 4.19 1.71 0.54
CA PRO A 168 3.63 2.58 1.59
C PRO A 168 4.71 3.33 2.38
N THR A 169 5.87 2.72 2.61
CA THR A 169 7.00 3.37 3.29
C THR A 169 7.55 4.50 2.45
N PHE A 170 7.81 4.24 1.17
CA PHE A 170 8.34 5.23 0.24
C PHE A 170 7.37 6.40 0.02
N ILE A 171 6.07 6.12 -0.13
CA ILE A 171 5.06 7.20 -0.20
C ILE A 171 5.07 8.03 1.10
N GLY A 172 5.19 7.39 2.27
CA GLY A 172 5.31 8.09 3.54
C GLY A 172 6.53 9.03 3.62
N GLU A 173 7.67 8.61 3.08
CA GLU A 173 8.88 9.44 2.97
C GLU A 173 8.64 10.65 2.04
N LEU A 174 8.02 10.44 0.87
CA LEU A 174 7.69 11.53 -0.06
C LEU A 174 6.69 12.53 0.53
N LEU A 175 5.71 12.06 1.30
CA LEU A 175 4.76 12.93 2.01
C LEU A 175 5.47 13.77 3.07
N ALA A 176 6.36 13.17 3.86
CA ALA A 176 7.12 13.87 4.90
C ALA A 176 8.08 14.94 4.32
N GLU A 177 8.50 14.79 3.08
CA GLU A 177 9.37 15.71 2.35
C GLU A 177 8.61 16.72 1.46
N ASP A 178 7.27 16.76 1.52
CA ASP A 178 6.39 17.58 0.66
C ASP A 178 6.63 17.36 -0.84
N LYS A 179 7.09 16.17 -1.23
CA LYS A 179 7.37 15.80 -2.63
C LYS A 179 6.17 15.16 -3.35
N MET A 180 5.15 14.77 -2.60
CA MET A 180 3.97 14.09 -3.10
C MET A 180 2.73 14.50 -2.30
N SER A 181 1.57 14.50 -2.94
CA SER A 181 0.27 14.57 -2.30
C SER A 181 -0.56 13.36 -2.70
N VAL A 182 -1.28 12.78 -1.76
CA VAL A 182 -2.13 11.61 -1.97
C VAL A 182 -3.53 11.89 -1.44
N LYS A 183 -4.52 11.87 -2.33
CA LYS A 183 -5.94 12.00 -1.95
C LYS A 183 -6.44 10.70 -1.33
N VAL A 184 -7.02 10.75 -0.14
CA VAL A 184 -7.69 9.61 0.48
C VAL A 184 -9.14 9.57 0.03
N LEU A 185 -9.52 8.51 -0.67
CA LEU A 185 -10.86 8.25 -1.17
C LEU A 185 -11.53 7.22 -0.25
N ARG A 186 -12.55 7.66 0.49
CA ARG A 186 -13.28 6.76 1.40
C ARG A 186 -14.01 5.68 0.62
N THR A 187 -13.89 4.44 1.05
CA THR A 187 -14.73 3.33 0.63
C THR A 187 -15.40 2.65 1.83
N ASN A 188 -16.63 2.20 1.65
CA ASN A 188 -17.37 1.43 2.63
C ASN A 188 -17.32 -0.07 2.35
N ASP A 189 -16.56 -0.49 1.32
CA ASP A 189 -16.32 -1.89 1.04
C ASP A 189 -15.75 -2.63 2.25
N THR A 190 -16.09 -3.91 2.37
CA THR A 190 -15.42 -4.81 3.30
C THR A 190 -14.18 -5.36 2.61
N TRP A 191 -13.06 -5.25 3.30
CA TRP A 191 -11.80 -5.85 2.85
C TRP A 191 -11.59 -7.18 3.53
N TYR A 192 -11.13 -8.16 2.76
CA TYR A 192 -10.73 -9.47 3.26
C TYR A 192 -9.31 -9.79 2.79
N GLY A 193 -8.45 -10.18 3.73
CA GLY A 193 -7.11 -10.69 3.45
C GLY A 193 -6.93 -12.08 4.05
N MET A 194 -5.92 -12.78 3.61
CA MET A 194 -5.57 -14.12 4.10
C MET A 194 -4.74 -14.07 5.39
N THR A 195 -5.16 -13.25 6.37
CA THR A 195 -4.44 -13.11 7.65
C THR A 195 -4.59 -14.36 8.50
N TYR A 196 -5.78 -14.93 8.55
CA TYR A 196 -6.09 -16.17 9.26
C TYR A 196 -6.67 -17.17 8.27
N LYS A 197 -6.35 -18.46 8.47
CA LYS A 197 -6.86 -19.55 7.64
C LYS A 197 -8.40 -19.62 7.64
N GLU A 198 -8.99 -19.21 8.74
CA GLU A 198 -10.44 -19.17 8.99
C GLU A 198 -11.13 -18.06 8.20
N ASP A 199 -10.43 -16.99 7.85
CA ASP A 199 -10.96 -15.88 7.04
C ASP A 199 -11.26 -16.31 5.58
N VAL A 200 -10.70 -17.43 5.12
CA VAL A 200 -10.91 -17.98 3.76
C VAL A 200 -12.30 -18.61 3.58
N ALA A 201 -13.00 -18.89 4.65
CA ALA A 201 -14.31 -19.59 4.62
C ALA A 201 -15.53 -18.65 4.62
N VAL A 202 -15.32 -17.34 4.46
CA VAL A 202 -16.38 -16.31 4.49
C VAL A 202 -16.95 -16.02 3.11
#